data_2bbc50b77c20533507e79c5691fa014d
#
_entry.id   2bbc50b77c20533507e79c5691fa014d
#
_cell.length_a   1.000
_cell.length_b   1.000
_cell.length_c   1.000
_cell.angle_alpha   90.00
_cell.angle_beta   90.00
_cell.angle_gamma   90.00
#
_symmetry.space_group_name_H-M   'P 1'
#
loop_
_entity.id
_entity.type
_entity.pdbx_description
1 polymer ?
#
loop_
_entity_poly.entity_id
_entity_poly.type
_entity_poly.pdbx_seq_one_letter_code
_entity_poly.pdbx_strand_id
1 'polypeptide(L)'
;MIDVEKLAEVFANDSYDIKEVYRLVIQPKSILREFRTVKYGFLFVIRGAARISVNGMVYELQSGSVLHAAPGMQMESQVAGQSELEYYSVFYRLDKIGEDNSVHECNAHFKLEPGANPRVIELLMMLHQHAHTLGGIGKLHVKELFLSILHQVLVGHRHRVSSGAPSQRVIEEAIEYMKRHYMNPLTLEEMAELHGMTPKSFSYFFHKYTGFRPIDYLINYRMERASELLKAGNFPIRDIAVSVGYANPLYFSRAFKKKFGMSPSAYAAQ
;
A
#
# COMPACT_ATOMS: atom_id res chain seq x y z
N MET A 1 6.89 -5.01 -15.86
CA MET A 1 6.15 -4.15 -14.89
C MET A 1 6.62 -4.60 -13.54
N ILE A 2 6.92 -3.69 -12.60
CA ILE A 2 7.37 -4.04 -11.24
C ILE A 2 6.26 -4.74 -10.48
N ASP A 3 6.60 -5.78 -9.72
CA ASP A 3 5.70 -6.42 -8.77
C ASP A 3 5.78 -5.68 -7.44
N VAL A 4 4.75 -4.89 -7.14
CA VAL A 4 4.73 -4.05 -5.93
C VAL A 4 4.59 -4.86 -4.64
N GLU A 5 4.01 -6.06 -4.69
CA GLU A 5 3.92 -6.95 -3.52
C GLU A 5 5.32 -7.51 -3.17
N LYS A 6 6.05 -7.99 -4.17
CA LYS A 6 7.45 -8.42 -3.95
C LYS A 6 8.34 -7.28 -3.49
N LEU A 7 8.17 -6.07 -4.05
CA LEU A 7 8.90 -4.90 -3.58
C LEU A 7 8.57 -4.58 -2.11
N ALA A 8 7.32 -4.69 -1.71
CA ALA A 8 6.92 -4.51 -0.32
C ALA A 8 7.54 -5.57 0.61
N GLU A 9 7.58 -6.84 0.18
CA GLU A 9 8.21 -7.95 0.91
C GLU A 9 9.70 -7.70 1.19
N VAL A 10 10.43 -7.13 0.21
CA VAL A 10 11.84 -6.76 0.41
C VAL A 10 12.00 -5.82 1.61
N PHE A 11 11.22 -4.73 1.68
CA PHE A 11 11.35 -3.76 2.77
C PHE A 11 10.70 -4.23 4.08
N ALA A 12 9.80 -5.21 4.04
CA ALA A 12 9.22 -5.81 5.24
C ALA A 12 10.16 -6.84 5.91
N ASN A 13 10.92 -7.60 5.10
CA ASN A 13 11.66 -8.77 5.58
C ASN A 13 13.18 -8.56 5.60
N ASP A 14 13.74 -7.75 4.67
CA ASP A 14 15.18 -7.57 4.54
C ASP A 14 15.73 -6.47 5.45
N SER A 15 17.01 -6.61 5.79
CA SER A 15 17.75 -5.58 6.51
C SER A 15 18.23 -4.49 5.55
N TYR A 16 17.86 -3.25 5.83
CA TYR A 16 18.29 -2.08 5.07
C TYR A 16 18.61 -0.90 6.00
N ASP A 17 19.34 0.06 5.46
CA ASP A 17 19.73 1.28 6.18
C ASP A 17 19.59 2.51 5.27
N ILE A 18 18.89 3.55 5.75
CA ILE A 18 18.77 4.83 5.04
C ILE A 18 20.08 5.57 5.22
N LYS A 19 20.68 5.98 4.10
CA LYS A 19 22.00 6.62 4.09
C LYS A 19 21.93 8.12 3.99
N GLU A 20 21.16 8.62 3.05
CA GLU A 20 21.10 10.05 2.75
C GLU A 20 19.71 10.41 2.25
N VAL A 21 19.28 11.61 2.61
CA VAL A 21 18.01 12.19 2.14
C VAL A 21 18.29 13.62 1.69
N TYR A 22 18.03 13.91 0.43
CA TYR A 22 18.23 15.25 -0.14
C TYR A 22 16.91 15.82 -0.63
N ARG A 23 16.72 17.11 -0.45
CA ARG A 23 15.71 17.90 -1.13
C ARG A 23 16.42 18.78 -2.16
N LEU A 24 16.04 18.68 -3.42
CA LEU A 24 16.64 19.42 -4.52
C LEU A 24 15.58 20.22 -5.27
N VAL A 25 15.95 21.44 -5.63
CA VAL A 25 15.18 22.31 -6.51
C VAL A 25 16.08 22.67 -7.70
N ILE A 26 15.68 22.21 -8.87
CA ILE A 26 16.45 22.37 -10.11
C ILE A 26 15.75 23.37 -11.01
N GLN A 27 16.52 24.29 -11.56
CA GLN A 27 16.01 25.36 -12.43
C GLN A 27 15.48 24.78 -13.77
N PRO A 28 14.53 25.45 -14.41
CA PRO A 28 14.00 25.06 -15.71
C PRO A 28 15.11 24.91 -16.75
N LYS A 29 14.91 23.94 -17.66
CA LYS A 29 15.84 23.64 -18.78
C LYS A 29 17.22 23.13 -18.35
N SER A 30 17.47 22.94 -17.07
CA SER A 30 18.70 22.32 -16.60
C SER A 30 18.83 20.89 -17.10
N ILE A 31 20.03 20.53 -17.53
CA ILE A 31 20.38 19.19 -17.97
C ILE A 31 21.46 18.68 -17.02
N LEU A 32 21.17 17.58 -16.33
CA LEU A 32 22.17 16.81 -15.61
C LEU A 32 22.72 15.77 -16.58
N ARG A 33 23.96 15.96 -16.97
CA ARG A 33 24.64 15.06 -17.92
C ARG A 33 24.81 13.68 -17.29
N GLU A 34 25.11 12.73 -18.14
CA GLU A 34 25.35 11.33 -17.84
C GLU A 34 26.18 11.10 -16.56
N PHE A 35 25.66 10.34 -15.63
CA PHE A 35 26.35 9.89 -14.43
C PHE A 35 25.94 8.45 -14.08
N ARG A 36 26.78 7.75 -13.31
CA ARG A 36 26.44 6.43 -12.77
C ARG A 36 25.94 6.52 -11.35
N THR A 37 24.83 5.85 -11.06
CA THR A 37 24.32 5.68 -9.71
C THR A 37 25.29 4.86 -8.87
N VAL A 38 25.51 5.26 -7.62
CA VAL A 38 26.42 4.56 -6.68
C VAL A 38 25.65 3.86 -5.55
N LYS A 39 24.39 4.19 -5.37
CA LYS A 39 23.52 3.70 -4.29
C LYS A 39 22.13 3.36 -4.84
N TYR A 40 21.42 2.50 -4.13
CA TYR A 40 19.98 2.38 -4.34
C TYR A 40 19.30 3.69 -3.96
N GLY A 41 18.34 4.12 -4.74
CA GLY A 41 17.66 5.38 -4.47
C GLY A 41 16.25 5.47 -5.04
N PHE A 42 15.38 6.12 -4.26
CA PHE A 42 14.08 6.59 -4.71
C PHE A 42 14.13 8.10 -4.91
N LEU A 43 13.61 8.56 -6.05
CA LEU A 43 13.41 9.98 -6.38
C LEU A 43 11.91 10.25 -6.38
N PHE A 44 11.45 11.14 -5.49
CA PHE A 44 10.04 11.51 -5.30
C PHE A 44 9.82 12.91 -5.86
N VAL A 45 9.11 13.05 -6.98
CA VAL A 45 8.81 14.35 -7.59
C VAL A 45 7.67 15.04 -6.84
N ILE A 46 7.96 16.23 -6.30
CA ILE A 46 6.99 17.04 -5.56
C ILE A 46 6.33 18.08 -6.46
N ARG A 47 7.13 18.76 -7.28
CA ARG A 47 6.67 19.83 -8.19
C ARG A 47 7.48 19.82 -9.49
N GLY A 48 6.87 20.24 -10.58
CA GLY A 48 7.50 20.29 -11.89
C GLY A 48 7.45 18.96 -12.62
N ALA A 49 8.26 18.86 -13.68
CA ALA A 49 8.37 17.67 -14.51
C ALA A 49 9.83 17.48 -14.98
N ALA A 50 10.20 16.22 -15.22
CA ALA A 50 11.52 15.87 -15.73
C ALA A 50 11.42 14.69 -16.70
N ARG A 51 12.35 14.66 -17.65
CA ARG A 51 12.67 13.49 -18.45
C ARG A 51 13.95 12.89 -17.93
N ILE A 52 13.90 11.64 -17.45
CA ILE A 52 15.07 10.91 -16.93
C ILE A 52 15.25 9.64 -17.73
N SER A 53 16.45 9.43 -18.28
CA SER A 53 16.86 8.18 -18.90
C SER A 53 17.64 7.35 -17.88
N VAL A 54 17.30 6.08 -17.75
CA VAL A 54 18.05 5.10 -16.93
C VAL A 54 18.38 3.90 -17.81
N ASN A 55 19.66 3.62 -18.02
CA ASN A 55 20.14 2.57 -18.92
C ASN A 55 19.49 2.64 -20.32
N GLY A 56 19.27 3.85 -20.85
CA GLY A 56 18.63 4.09 -22.15
C GLY A 56 17.10 4.07 -22.15
N MET A 57 16.44 3.66 -21.05
CA MET A 57 14.98 3.73 -20.93
C MET A 57 14.56 5.09 -20.40
N VAL A 58 13.69 5.77 -21.14
CA VAL A 58 13.23 7.12 -20.82
C VAL A 58 11.97 7.09 -19.97
N TYR A 59 11.98 7.84 -18.86
CA TYR A 59 10.86 8.06 -17.95
C TYR A 59 10.45 9.53 -17.98
N GLU A 60 9.19 9.78 -18.27
CA GLU A 60 8.56 11.09 -18.06
C GLU A 60 8.02 11.13 -16.64
N LEU A 61 8.55 12.05 -15.84
CA LEU A 61 8.19 12.23 -14.44
C LEU A 61 7.44 13.54 -14.24
N GLN A 62 6.44 13.51 -13.40
CA GLN A 62 5.64 14.67 -13.00
C GLN A 62 5.36 14.63 -11.49
N SER A 63 4.75 15.68 -10.96
CA SER A 63 4.36 15.73 -9.54
C SER A 63 3.61 14.46 -9.13
N GLY A 64 4.09 13.80 -8.07
CA GLY A 64 3.59 12.53 -7.56
C GLY A 64 4.17 11.28 -8.26
N SER A 65 5.08 11.42 -9.24
CA SER A 65 5.86 10.28 -9.75
C SER A 65 6.99 9.92 -8.80
N VAL A 66 7.31 8.63 -8.73
CA VAL A 66 8.46 8.09 -7.99
C VAL A 66 9.31 7.23 -8.93
N LEU A 67 10.60 7.52 -9.03
CA LEU A 67 11.57 6.74 -9.80
C LEU A 67 12.50 6.01 -8.85
N HIS A 68 12.76 4.74 -9.10
CA HIS A 68 13.78 3.95 -8.42
C HIS A 68 14.91 3.61 -9.38
N ALA A 69 16.14 3.62 -8.85
CA ALA A 69 17.33 3.13 -9.55
C ALA A 69 18.27 2.40 -8.58
N ALA A 70 18.94 1.34 -9.08
CA ALA A 70 19.95 0.58 -8.38
C ALA A 70 21.37 1.11 -8.65
N PRO A 71 22.39 0.69 -7.90
CA PRO A 71 23.78 1.06 -8.15
C PRO A 71 24.26 0.61 -9.56
N GLY A 72 25.18 1.38 -10.14
CA GLY A 72 25.82 1.07 -11.42
C GLY A 72 25.01 1.44 -12.66
N MET A 73 23.81 2.00 -12.51
CA MET A 73 22.96 2.41 -13.63
C MET A 73 23.38 3.77 -14.18
N GLN A 74 23.35 3.85 -15.51
CA GLN A 74 23.64 5.09 -16.24
C GLN A 74 22.40 5.97 -16.29
N MET A 75 22.51 7.20 -15.81
CA MET A 75 21.41 8.14 -15.75
C MET A 75 21.73 9.46 -16.44
N GLU A 76 20.71 9.99 -17.12
CA GLU A 76 20.67 11.37 -17.63
C GLU A 76 19.35 11.99 -17.20
N SER A 77 19.34 13.28 -16.84
CA SER A 77 18.10 13.97 -16.52
C SER A 77 18.03 15.35 -17.14
N GLN A 78 16.84 15.70 -17.57
CA GLN A 78 16.50 17.00 -18.12
C GLN A 78 15.20 17.50 -17.47
N VAL A 79 15.23 18.73 -16.94
CA VAL A 79 14.00 19.37 -16.45
C VAL A 79 13.12 19.73 -17.62
N ALA A 80 11.87 19.27 -17.58
CA ALA A 80 10.86 19.52 -18.61
C ALA A 80 10.01 20.75 -18.28
N GLY A 81 9.65 21.51 -19.32
CA GLY A 81 8.80 22.68 -19.17
C GLY A 81 9.51 23.93 -18.68
N GLN A 82 8.72 24.88 -18.15
CA GLN A 82 9.18 26.20 -17.69
C GLN A 82 9.17 26.36 -16.16
N SER A 83 8.77 25.32 -15.43
CA SER A 83 8.71 25.31 -13.96
C SER A 83 9.94 24.66 -13.37
N GLU A 84 10.32 25.08 -12.17
CA GLU A 84 11.34 24.39 -11.39
C GLU A 84 10.91 22.95 -11.10
N LEU A 85 11.90 22.04 -11.08
CA LEU A 85 11.72 20.66 -10.63
C LEU A 85 12.12 20.58 -9.15
N GLU A 86 11.19 20.21 -8.30
CA GLU A 86 11.43 19.93 -6.88
C GLU A 86 11.21 18.47 -6.59
N TYR A 87 12.20 17.81 -5.99
CA TYR A 87 12.12 16.41 -5.61
C TYR A 87 12.91 16.08 -4.37
N TYR A 88 12.55 14.96 -3.72
CA TYR A 88 13.39 14.34 -2.70
C TYR A 88 14.07 13.09 -3.28
N SER A 89 15.36 12.92 -2.91
CA SER A 89 16.09 11.67 -3.14
C SER A 89 16.35 10.99 -1.81
N VAL A 90 15.94 9.75 -1.69
CA VAL A 90 16.20 8.91 -0.52
C VAL A 90 17.10 7.76 -0.93
N PHE A 91 18.34 7.77 -0.44
CA PHE A 91 19.34 6.75 -0.72
C PHE A 91 19.41 5.74 0.42
N TYR A 92 19.50 4.46 0.06
CA TYR A 92 19.55 3.37 1.03
C TYR A 92 20.57 2.30 0.62
N ARG A 93 20.88 1.42 1.57
CA ARG A 93 21.71 0.23 1.37
C ARG A 93 20.93 -0.98 1.86
N LEU A 94 20.97 -2.06 1.11
CA LEU A 94 20.52 -3.39 1.54
C LEU A 94 21.72 -4.10 2.19
N ASP A 95 21.54 -4.66 3.38
CA ASP A 95 22.64 -5.27 4.15
C ASP A 95 22.95 -6.70 3.72
N LYS A 96 21.98 -7.42 3.14
CA LYS A 96 22.17 -8.73 2.48
C LYS A 96 21.31 -8.81 1.23
N ILE A 97 21.94 -9.08 0.09
CA ILE A 97 21.29 -9.73 -1.02
C ILE A 97 21.39 -11.21 -0.65
N GLY A 98 20.26 -11.90 -0.41
CA GLY A 98 20.25 -13.32 -0.07
C GLY A 98 21.07 -14.13 -1.08
N GLU A 99 21.65 -15.26 -0.65
CA GLU A 99 22.42 -16.19 -1.50
C GLU A 99 21.59 -16.80 -2.63
N ASP A 100 20.27 -16.61 -2.61
CA ASP A 100 19.38 -17.00 -3.70
C ASP A 100 19.40 -15.88 -4.76
N ASN A 101 19.91 -16.19 -5.94
CA ASN A 101 20.00 -15.34 -7.14
C ASN A 101 18.63 -14.96 -7.73
N SER A 102 17.59 -14.92 -6.93
CA SER A 102 16.31 -14.34 -7.32
C SER A 102 16.55 -12.85 -7.58
N VAL A 103 16.21 -12.42 -8.78
CA VAL A 103 16.32 -11.01 -9.23
C VAL A 103 15.58 -10.13 -8.21
N HIS A 104 16.35 -9.53 -7.31
CA HIS A 104 15.80 -8.67 -6.27
C HIS A 104 15.13 -7.49 -6.98
N GLU A 105 13.86 -7.24 -6.69
CA GLU A 105 13.10 -6.16 -7.33
C GLU A 105 13.83 -4.80 -7.24
N CYS A 106 14.61 -4.60 -6.17
CA CYS A 106 15.44 -3.41 -6.00
C CYS A 106 16.65 -3.33 -6.96
N ASN A 107 17.06 -4.42 -7.64
CA ASN A 107 18.14 -4.37 -8.64
C ASN A 107 17.68 -3.82 -9.99
N ALA A 108 16.38 -3.57 -10.15
CA ALA A 108 15.80 -2.97 -11.35
C ALA A 108 15.63 -1.46 -11.18
N HIS A 109 15.50 -0.76 -12.32
CA HIS A 109 14.96 0.59 -12.35
C HIS A 109 13.49 0.55 -12.75
N PHE A 110 12.66 1.37 -12.11
CA PHE A 110 11.24 1.41 -12.38
C PHE A 110 10.62 2.73 -11.94
N LYS A 111 9.47 3.04 -12.53
CA LYS A 111 8.64 4.17 -12.14
C LYS A 111 7.37 3.68 -11.43
N LEU A 112 7.04 4.35 -10.32
CA LEU A 112 5.75 4.22 -9.64
C LEU A 112 4.96 5.52 -9.82
N GLU A 113 3.65 5.39 -9.95
CA GLU A 113 2.73 6.53 -10.12
C GLU A 113 1.64 6.52 -9.03
N PRO A 114 1.99 6.79 -7.77
CA PRO A 114 1.00 6.87 -6.70
C PRO A 114 0.08 8.08 -6.83
N GLY A 115 0.51 9.12 -7.56
CA GLY A 115 -0.12 10.43 -7.61
C GLY A 115 0.35 11.37 -6.51
N ALA A 116 -0.04 12.63 -6.63
CA ALA A 116 0.25 13.63 -5.62
C ALA A 116 -0.52 13.29 -4.33
N ASN A 117 0.22 13.11 -3.23
CA ASN A 117 -0.32 12.80 -1.91
C ASN A 117 0.32 13.73 -0.87
N PRO A 118 -0.44 14.67 -0.27
CA PRO A 118 0.07 15.59 0.74
C PRO A 118 0.75 14.88 1.92
N ARG A 119 0.23 13.72 2.32
CA ARG A 119 0.82 12.94 3.43
C ARG A 119 2.21 12.42 3.11
N VAL A 120 2.46 12.01 1.86
CA VAL A 120 3.80 11.60 1.41
C VAL A 120 4.76 12.78 1.47
N ILE A 121 4.32 13.99 1.08
CA ILE A 121 5.13 15.20 1.13
C ILE A 121 5.51 15.53 2.59
N GLU A 122 4.55 15.51 3.51
CA GLU A 122 4.81 15.72 4.95
C GLU A 122 5.83 14.73 5.50
N LEU A 123 5.64 13.44 5.21
CA LEU A 123 6.56 12.38 5.65
C LEU A 123 7.97 12.56 5.07
N LEU A 124 8.10 12.97 3.80
CA LEU A 124 9.39 13.27 3.18
C LEU A 124 10.09 14.46 3.83
N MET A 125 9.35 15.51 4.19
CA MET A 125 9.89 16.65 4.94
C MET A 125 10.41 16.21 6.32
N MET A 126 9.64 15.41 7.06
CA MET A 126 10.05 14.86 8.35
C MET A 126 11.28 13.95 8.20
N LEU A 127 11.28 13.06 7.20
CA LEU A 127 12.39 12.17 6.93
C LEU A 127 13.68 12.96 6.63
N HIS A 128 13.60 14.01 5.81
CA HIS A 128 14.74 14.88 5.51
C HIS A 128 15.27 15.60 6.76
N GLN A 129 14.39 16.11 7.63
CA GLN A 129 14.78 16.76 8.88
C GLN A 129 15.48 15.81 9.86
N HIS A 130 15.05 14.56 9.92
CA HIS A 130 15.54 13.55 10.86
C HIS A 130 16.63 12.63 10.30
N ALA A 131 16.98 12.73 9.03
CA ALA A 131 17.92 11.83 8.34
C ALA A 131 19.30 11.73 9.01
N HIS A 132 19.73 12.78 9.71
CA HIS A 132 21.02 12.86 10.40
C HIS A 132 20.94 12.67 11.92
N THR A 133 19.77 12.27 12.45
CA THR A 133 19.60 12.06 13.89
C THR A 133 20.44 10.86 14.35
N LEU A 134 21.28 11.09 15.35
CA LEU A 134 22.18 10.07 15.92
C LEU A 134 21.46 9.17 16.92
N GLY A 135 21.97 7.94 17.07
CA GLY A 135 21.48 6.97 18.06
C GLY A 135 20.40 6.02 17.53
N GLY A 136 20.10 5.01 18.31
CA GLY A 136 19.19 3.91 17.93
C GLY A 136 17.74 4.37 17.73
N ILE A 137 17.25 5.24 18.63
CA ILE A 137 15.87 5.78 18.53
C ILE A 137 15.72 6.63 17.27
N GLY A 138 16.72 7.47 16.95
CA GLY A 138 16.70 8.27 15.72
C GLY A 138 16.68 7.41 14.46
N LYS A 139 17.49 6.35 14.40
CA LYS A 139 17.48 5.39 13.29
C LYS A 139 16.15 4.65 13.16
N LEU A 140 15.53 4.28 14.30
CA LEU A 140 14.22 3.65 14.29
C LEU A 140 13.15 4.59 13.71
N HIS A 141 13.16 5.85 14.12
CA HIS A 141 12.21 6.86 13.61
C HIS A 141 12.40 7.14 12.11
N VAL A 142 13.65 7.21 11.63
CA VAL A 142 13.96 7.33 10.19
C VAL A 142 13.40 6.14 9.39
N LYS A 143 13.54 4.90 9.90
CA LYS A 143 12.97 3.70 9.28
C LYS A 143 11.44 3.71 9.27
N GLU A 144 10.82 4.11 10.38
CA GLU A 144 9.36 4.26 10.48
C GLU A 144 8.82 5.22 9.42
N LEU A 145 9.42 6.42 9.30
CA LEU A 145 9.04 7.41 8.31
C LEU A 145 9.19 6.88 6.89
N PHE A 146 10.31 6.24 6.59
CA PHE A 146 10.55 5.68 5.26
C PHE A 146 9.57 4.56 4.91
N LEU A 147 9.28 3.62 5.83
CA LEU A 147 8.27 2.57 5.62
C LEU A 147 6.87 3.17 5.43
N SER A 148 6.53 4.21 6.19
CA SER A 148 5.27 4.92 6.02
C SER A 148 5.15 5.57 4.62
N ILE A 149 6.24 6.16 4.12
CA ILE A 149 6.30 6.72 2.76
C ILE A 149 6.11 5.61 1.73
N LEU A 150 6.88 4.52 1.82
CA LEU A 150 6.77 3.39 0.88
C LEU A 150 5.37 2.80 0.87
N HIS A 151 4.77 2.57 2.04
CA HIS A 151 3.41 2.06 2.15
C HIS A 151 2.42 2.95 1.39
N GLN A 152 2.45 4.27 1.61
CA GLN A 152 1.57 5.22 0.90
C GLN A 152 1.79 5.21 -0.61
N VAL A 153 3.06 5.12 -1.04
CA VAL A 153 3.43 5.10 -2.47
C VAL A 153 2.99 3.80 -3.14
N LEU A 154 3.24 2.64 -2.53
CA LEU A 154 2.89 1.35 -3.11
C LEU A 154 1.38 1.15 -3.18
N VAL A 155 0.65 1.54 -2.12
CA VAL A 155 -0.83 1.52 -2.11
C VAL A 155 -1.38 2.46 -3.19
N GLY A 156 -0.89 3.70 -3.26
CA GLY A 156 -1.32 4.68 -4.26
C GLY A 156 -1.03 4.21 -5.70
N HIS A 157 0.13 3.61 -5.94
CA HIS A 157 0.49 3.05 -7.24
C HIS A 157 -0.41 1.87 -7.61
N ARG A 158 -0.62 0.91 -6.68
CA ARG A 158 -1.53 -0.22 -6.89
C ARG A 158 -2.93 0.25 -7.24
N HIS A 159 -3.46 1.23 -6.51
CA HIS A 159 -4.76 1.83 -6.82
C HIS A 159 -4.81 2.44 -8.22
N ARG A 160 -3.77 3.10 -8.68
CA ARG A 160 -3.73 3.70 -10.03
C ARG A 160 -3.56 2.67 -11.14
N VAL A 161 -2.73 1.66 -10.95
CA VAL A 161 -2.53 0.56 -11.92
C VAL A 161 -3.78 -0.31 -11.97
N SER A 162 -4.41 -0.58 -10.83
CA SER A 162 -5.69 -1.27 -10.74
C SER A 162 -6.86 -0.43 -11.26
N SER A 163 -6.70 0.89 -11.40
CA SER A 163 -7.68 1.81 -12.01
C SER A 163 -7.92 1.57 -13.50
N GLY A 164 -7.45 0.47 -14.03
CA GLY A 164 -7.82 -0.04 -15.36
C GLY A 164 -9.31 -0.37 -15.50
N ALA A 165 -10.07 -0.47 -14.39
CA ALA A 165 -11.53 -0.47 -14.40
C ALA A 165 -12.05 0.34 -13.20
N PRO A 166 -12.83 1.42 -13.41
CA PRO A 166 -13.46 2.19 -12.32
C PRO A 166 -14.19 1.32 -11.31
N SER A 167 -14.74 0.19 -11.77
CA SER A 167 -15.44 -0.80 -10.95
C SER A 167 -14.56 -1.54 -9.93
N GLN A 168 -13.27 -1.75 -10.17
CA GLN A 168 -12.39 -2.44 -9.21
C GLN A 168 -12.12 -1.55 -7.99
N ARG A 169 -11.83 -0.27 -8.21
CA ARG A 169 -11.63 0.70 -7.14
C ARG A 169 -12.86 0.81 -6.25
N VAL A 170 -14.04 0.87 -6.86
CA VAL A 170 -15.32 0.89 -6.14
C VAL A 170 -15.46 -0.35 -5.24
N ILE A 171 -15.06 -1.51 -5.70
CA ILE A 171 -15.13 -2.75 -4.89
C ILE A 171 -14.11 -2.74 -3.75
N GLU A 172 -12.90 -2.22 -3.95
CA GLU A 172 -11.89 -2.05 -2.90
C GLU A 172 -12.38 -1.09 -1.80
N GLU A 173 -12.97 0.05 -2.18
CA GLU A 173 -13.59 1.01 -1.25
C GLU A 173 -14.76 0.37 -0.49
N ALA A 174 -15.57 -0.45 -1.15
CA ALA A 174 -16.67 -1.19 -0.53
C ALA A 174 -16.18 -2.22 0.50
N ILE A 175 -15.09 -2.93 0.22
CA ILE A 175 -14.48 -3.87 1.17
C ILE A 175 -14.00 -3.13 2.43
N GLU A 176 -13.34 -2.00 2.28
CA GLU A 176 -12.89 -1.19 3.42
C GLU A 176 -14.07 -0.62 4.22
N TYR A 177 -15.15 -0.24 3.54
CA TYR A 177 -16.40 0.18 4.20
C TYR A 177 -17.02 -0.97 4.99
N MET A 178 -17.13 -2.17 4.39
CA MET A 178 -17.63 -3.38 5.08
C MET A 178 -16.81 -3.70 6.33
N LYS A 179 -15.47 -3.66 6.25
CA LYS A 179 -14.57 -3.94 7.38
C LYS A 179 -14.74 -2.93 8.53
N ARG A 180 -15.02 -1.67 8.22
CA ARG A 180 -15.24 -0.63 9.24
C ARG A 180 -16.63 -0.68 9.86
N HIS A 181 -17.62 -1.16 9.10
CA HIS A 181 -19.04 -1.12 9.49
C HIS A 181 -19.67 -2.49 9.65
N TYR A 182 -18.88 -3.58 9.74
CA TYR A 182 -19.37 -4.97 9.76
C TYR A 182 -20.33 -5.27 10.91
N MET A 183 -20.30 -4.50 12.01
CA MET A 183 -21.20 -4.65 13.15
C MET A 183 -22.62 -4.16 12.83
N ASN A 184 -22.76 -3.26 11.85
CA ASN A 184 -24.03 -2.68 11.48
C ASN A 184 -24.81 -3.56 10.49
N PRO A 185 -26.13 -3.45 10.41
CA PRO A 185 -26.88 -4.02 9.30
C PRO A 185 -26.37 -3.42 7.99
N LEU A 186 -25.94 -4.28 7.07
CA LEU A 186 -25.51 -3.90 5.73
C LEU A 186 -26.22 -4.77 4.72
N THR A 187 -26.98 -4.14 3.82
CA THR A 187 -27.65 -4.81 2.72
C THR A 187 -26.91 -4.65 1.41
N LEU A 188 -27.19 -5.50 0.43
CA LEU A 188 -26.61 -5.38 -0.91
C LEU A 188 -27.02 -4.05 -1.57
N GLU A 189 -28.28 -3.66 -1.37
CA GLU A 189 -28.87 -2.44 -1.90
C GLU A 189 -28.15 -1.19 -1.37
N GLU A 190 -27.99 -1.08 -0.06
CA GLU A 190 -27.29 0.03 0.59
C GLU A 190 -25.83 0.12 0.15
N MET A 191 -25.14 -1.00 0.08
CA MET A 191 -23.75 -1.01 -0.38
C MET A 191 -23.60 -0.61 -1.86
N ALA A 192 -24.50 -1.04 -2.71
CA ALA A 192 -24.51 -0.68 -4.11
C ALA A 192 -24.83 0.82 -4.31
N GLU A 193 -25.82 1.34 -3.59
CA GLU A 193 -26.23 2.75 -3.62
C GLU A 193 -25.10 3.67 -3.14
N LEU A 194 -24.44 3.33 -2.03
CA LEU A 194 -23.33 4.08 -1.46
C LEU A 194 -22.17 4.26 -2.49
N HIS A 195 -22.02 3.32 -3.38
CA HIS A 195 -20.96 3.33 -4.40
C HIS A 195 -21.48 3.69 -5.81
N GLY A 196 -22.70 4.22 -5.93
CA GLY A 196 -23.28 4.67 -7.20
C GLY A 196 -23.51 3.56 -8.22
N MET A 197 -23.75 2.32 -7.75
CA MET A 197 -23.95 1.14 -8.60
C MET A 197 -25.35 0.55 -8.42
N THR A 198 -25.83 -0.18 -9.43
CA THR A 198 -27.00 -1.04 -9.24
C THR A 198 -26.60 -2.30 -8.44
N PRO A 199 -27.48 -2.91 -7.63
CA PRO A 199 -27.18 -4.15 -6.88
C PRO A 199 -26.63 -5.27 -7.76
N LYS A 200 -27.16 -5.41 -8.98
CA LYS A 200 -26.71 -6.40 -9.95
C LYS A 200 -25.27 -6.15 -10.41
N SER A 201 -24.94 -4.92 -10.79
CA SER A 201 -23.59 -4.55 -11.23
C SER A 201 -22.60 -4.66 -10.08
N PHE A 202 -22.96 -4.18 -8.89
CA PHE A 202 -22.13 -4.27 -7.69
C PHE A 202 -21.82 -5.74 -7.35
N SER A 203 -22.84 -6.61 -7.28
CA SER A 203 -22.65 -8.05 -7.02
C SER A 203 -21.77 -8.74 -8.06
N TYR A 204 -21.93 -8.39 -9.35
CA TYR A 204 -21.12 -8.94 -10.42
C TYR A 204 -19.65 -8.55 -10.28
N PHE A 205 -19.33 -7.25 -10.12
CA PHE A 205 -17.95 -6.81 -9.99
C PHE A 205 -17.33 -7.25 -8.67
N PHE A 206 -18.07 -7.24 -7.59
CA PHE A 206 -17.61 -7.75 -6.29
C PHE A 206 -17.18 -9.21 -6.40
N HIS A 207 -18.01 -10.06 -7.00
CA HIS A 207 -17.65 -11.46 -7.23
C HIS A 207 -16.47 -11.61 -8.19
N LYS A 208 -16.42 -10.81 -9.25
CA LYS A 208 -15.33 -10.84 -10.23
C LYS A 208 -13.96 -10.56 -9.58
N TYR A 209 -13.89 -9.60 -8.64
CA TYR A 209 -12.63 -9.17 -8.03
C TYR A 209 -12.28 -9.87 -6.73
N THR A 210 -13.27 -10.42 -5.99
CA THR A 210 -13.03 -11.07 -4.69
C THR A 210 -13.24 -12.57 -4.70
N GLY A 211 -13.91 -13.12 -5.70
CA GLY A 211 -14.37 -14.51 -5.74
C GLY A 211 -15.58 -14.79 -4.85
N PHE A 212 -16.08 -13.82 -4.09
CA PHE A 212 -17.22 -13.96 -3.18
C PHE A 212 -18.39 -13.05 -3.58
N ARG A 213 -19.61 -13.43 -3.24
CA ARG A 213 -20.73 -12.47 -3.27
C ARG A 213 -20.61 -11.52 -2.08
N PRO A 214 -21.09 -10.25 -2.20
CA PRO A 214 -20.94 -9.24 -1.15
C PRO A 214 -21.37 -9.67 0.24
N ILE A 215 -22.57 -10.25 0.35
CA ILE A 215 -23.12 -10.71 1.64
C ILE A 215 -22.35 -11.92 2.19
N ASP A 216 -21.92 -12.84 1.34
CA ASP A 216 -21.10 -13.99 1.76
C ASP A 216 -19.73 -13.52 2.29
N TYR A 217 -19.14 -12.51 1.66
CA TYR A 217 -17.90 -11.88 2.14
C TYR A 217 -18.10 -11.26 3.55
N LEU A 218 -19.17 -10.48 3.74
CA LEU A 218 -19.48 -9.87 5.03
C LEU A 218 -19.71 -10.93 6.12
N ILE A 219 -20.47 -11.98 5.81
CA ILE A 219 -20.69 -13.10 6.73
C ILE A 219 -19.37 -13.77 7.10
N ASN A 220 -18.52 -14.05 6.12
CA ASN A 220 -17.21 -14.64 6.35
C ASN A 220 -16.33 -13.78 7.25
N TYR A 221 -16.28 -12.47 7.00
CA TYR A 221 -15.53 -11.51 7.82
C TYR A 221 -16.05 -11.47 9.27
N ARG A 222 -17.37 -11.40 9.47
CA ARG A 222 -17.99 -11.47 10.80
C ARG A 222 -17.62 -12.73 11.58
N MET A 223 -17.60 -13.87 10.89
CA MET A 223 -17.25 -15.16 11.51
C MET A 223 -15.78 -15.22 11.89
N GLU A 224 -14.88 -14.63 11.11
CA GLU A 224 -13.48 -14.51 11.45
C GLU A 224 -13.26 -13.64 12.71
N ARG A 225 -13.89 -12.46 12.76
CA ARG A 225 -13.88 -11.63 13.96
C ARG A 225 -14.44 -12.34 15.19
N ALA A 226 -15.55 -13.09 15.02
CA ALA A 226 -16.10 -13.89 16.10
C ALA A 226 -15.14 -14.98 16.60
N SER A 227 -14.42 -15.65 15.70
CA SER A 227 -13.44 -16.67 16.09
C SER A 227 -12.28 -16.10 16.93
N GLU A 228 -11.85 -14.87 16.62
CA GLU A 228 -10.84 -14.16 17.39
C GLU A 228 -11.32 -13.82 18.81
N LEU A 229 -12.57 -13.32 18.92
CA LEU A 229 -13.18 -13.01 20.22
C LEU A 229 -13.41 -14.27 21.08
N LEU A 230 -13.78 -15.38 20.47
CA LEU A 230 -13.95 -16.67 21.15
C LEU A 230 -12.61 -17.20 21.69
N LYS A 231 -11.53 -17.07 20.92
CA LYS A 231 -10.15 -17.44 21.37
C LYS A 231 -9.63 -16.56 22.48
N ALA A 232 -10.00 -15.27 22.52
CA ALA A 232 -9.64 -14.37 23.59
C ALA A 232 -10.30 -14.71 24.94
N GLY A 233 -11.36 -15.51 24.96
CA GLY A 233 -11.78 -16.33 26.10
C GLY A 233 -12.57 -15.66 27.22
N ASN A 234 -13.09 -14.41 27.07
CA ASN A 234 -13.68 -13.69 28.20
C ASN A 234 -15.10 -13.15 27.96
N PHE A 235 -15.76 -13.52 26.88
CA PHE A 235 -17.05 -12.94 26.51
C PHE A 235 -18.16 -13.98 26.36
N PRO A 236 -19.38 -13.71 26.84
CA PRO A 236 -20.53 -14.54 26.55
C PRO A 236 -20.79 -14.64 25.04
N ILE A 237 -21.16 -15.81 24.56
CA ILE A 237 -21.44 -16.05 23.12
C ILE A 237 -22.51 -15.10 22.59
N ARG A 238 -23.48 -14.72 23.42
CA ARG A 238 -24.51 -13.74 23.07
C ARG A 238 -23.91 -12.38 22.77
N ASP A 239 -22.96 -11.93 23.59
CA ASP A 239 -22.32 -10.61 23.43
C ASP A 239 -21.39 -10.60 22.20
N ILE A 240 -20.68 -11.71 21.96
CA ILE A 240 -19.91 -11.90 20.73
C ILE A 240 -20.83 -11.82 19.50
N ALA A 241 -21.99 -12.50 19.52
CA ALA A 241 -22.93 -12.45 18.40
C ALA A 241 -23.36 -11.00 18.10
N VAL A 242 -23.71 -10.24 19.11
CA VAL A 242 -24.12 -8.82 18.97
C VAL A 242 -22.93 -7.99 18.44
N SER A 243 -21.74 -8.15 19.00
CA SER A 243 -20.54 -7.39 18.61
C SER A 243 -20.08 -7.65 17.16
N VAL A 244 -20.47 -8.77 16.58
CA VAL A 244 -20.19 -9.07 15.16
C VAL A 244 -21.41 -8.85 14.24
N GLY A 245 -22.44 -8.13 14.73
CA GLY A 245 -23.58 -7.68 13.92
C GLY A 245 -24.72 -8.72 13.76
N TYR A 246 -24.87 -9.63 14.72
CA TYR A 246 -25.99 -10.56 14.76
C TYR A 246 -26.95 -10.23 15.90
N ALA A 247 -28.12 -9.70 15.58
CA ALA A 247 -29.17 -9.46 16.57
C ALA A 247 -29.71 -10.72 17.22
N ASN A 248 -29.67 -11.86 16.49
CA ASN A 248 -30.16 -13.16 16.98
C ASN A 248 -28.99 -14.15 17.14
N PRO A 249 -28.67 -14.58 18.38
CA PRO A 249 -27.58 -15.54 18.65
C PRO A 249 -27.75 -16.92 18.02
N LEU A 250 -29.00 -17.33 17.73
CA LEU A 250 -29.24 -18.60 17.08
C LEU A 250 -28.83 -18.60 15.61
N TYR A 251 -29.07 -17.50 14.90
CA TYR A 251 -28.58 -17.31 13.53
C TYR A 251 -27.05 -17.23 13.51
N PHE A 252 -26.44 -16.51 14.45
CA PHE A 252 -25.01 -16.49 14.64
C PHE A 252 -24.43 -17.90 14.79
N SER A 253 -24.96 -18.69 15.73
CA SER A 253 -24.47 -20.04 16.01
C SER A 253 -24.56 -20.98 14.80
N ARG A 254 -25.64 -20.85 13.99
CA ARG A 254 -25.78 -21.59 12.74
C ARG A 254 -24.75 -21.19 11.69
N ALA A 255 -24.55 -19.88 11.49
CA ALA A 255 -23.56 -19.35 10.56
C ALA A 255 -22.13 -19.76 10.96
N PHE A 256 -21.82 -19.68 12.25
CA PHE A 256 -20.53 -20.08 12.80
C PHE A 256 -20.27 -21.58 12.60
N LYS A 257 -21.24 -22.43 12.95
CA LYS A 257 -21.13 -23.88 12.73
C LYS A 257 -20.96 -24.22 11.25
N LYS A 258 -21.67 -23.52 10.36
CA LYS A 258 -21.53 -23.71 8.91
C LYS A 258 -20.11 -23.43 8.42
N LYS A 259 -19.43 -22.38 8.97
CA LYS A 259 -18.08 -22.00 8.57
C LYS A 259 -16.99 -22.86 9.22
N PHE A 260 -17.09 -23.12 10.52
CA PHE A 260 -16.02 -23.77 11.30
C PHE A 260 -16.30 -25.25 11.64
N GLY A 261 -17.44 -25.80 11.23
CA GLY A 261 -17.80 -27.19 11.46
C GLY A 261 -18.33 -27.51 12.87
N MET A 262 -18.16 -26.59 13.83
CA MET A 262 -18.53 -26.75 15.24
C MET A 262 -19.23 -25.52 15.82
N SER A 263 -19.94 -25.71 16.94
CA SER A 263 -20.63 -24.59 17.61
C SER A 263 -19.64 -23.58 18.20
N PRO A 264 -20.04 -22.29 18.38
CA PRO A 264 -19.21 -21.30 19.08
C PRO A 264 -18.75 -21.75 20.45
N SER A 265 -19.63 -22.43 21.22
CA SER A 265 -19.29 -22.96 22.57
C SER A 265 -18.21 -24.05 22.50
N ALA A 266 -18.30 -24.97 21.53
CA ALA A 266 -17.28 -26.01 21.35
C ALA A 266 -15.95 -25.43 20.84
N TYR A 267 -16.00 -24.35 20.08
CA TYR A 267 -14.81 -23.66 19.57
C TYR A 267 -14.08 -22.87 20.67
N ALA A 268 -14.83 -22.25 21.59
CA ALA A 268 -14.26 -21.52 22.74
C ALA A 268 -13.66 -22.44 23.82
N ALA A 269 -14.00 -23.75 23.82
CA ALA A 269 -13.50 -24.73 24.76
C ALA A 269 -12.19 -25.44 24.32
N GLN A 270 -11.70 -25.13 23.12
CA GLN A 270 -10.43 -25.62 22.57
C GLN A 270 -9.25 -24.75 23.04
#